data_b8d0477ffb6a1961d67516d39c55293c
#
_entry.id   b8d0477ffb6a1961d67516d39c55293c
#
_cell.length_a   1.000
_cell.length_b   1.000
_cell.length_c   1.000
_cell.angle_alpha   90.00
_cell.angle_beta   90.00
_cell.angle_gamma   90.00
#
_symmetry.space_group_name_H-M   'P 1'
#
loop_
_entity.id
_entity.type
_entity.pdbx_description
1 polymer ?
#
loop_
_entity_poly.entity_id
_entity_poly.type
_entity_poly.pdbx_seq_one_letter_code
_entity_poly.pdbx_strand_id
1 'polypeptide(L)'
;YLEDREGASREDKLDEFGRILELGPENMPAGQLAKLGLTPADIDLQILTHTHIDHVGGIADFTHVPMVVSKKERALDRPLYWHGRHPYRWPEAQEYIEVEDDIELLLGLTLLQTPGHTPGQMSLLLDLPETGAVILTSDTISRPDELDGHFEDYWRPAMAEKSARRLMSLAAERDAFVIFGHSPEQWPTLRKVPEYYA
;
A
#
# COMPACT_ATOMS: atom_id res chain seq x y z
N TYR A 1 7.21 -9.85 14.14
CA TYR A 1 8.44 -9.43 13.44
C TYR A 1 9.34 -8.54 14.31
N LEU A 2 8.81 -7.59 15.06
CA LEU A 2 9.62 -6.71 15.91
C LEU A 2 10.40 -7.45 17.00
N GLU A 3 9.83 -8.52 17.56
CA GLU A 3 10.43 -9.30 18.63
C GLU A 3 11.38 -10.39 18.14
N ASP A 4 11.02 -11.03 17.03
CA ASP A 4 11.81 -12.14 16.42
C ASP A 4 11.66 -12.10 14.88
N ARG A 5 12.39 -11.20 14.27
CA ARG A 5 12.36 -11.00 12.81
C ARG A 5 12.72 -12.26 12.02
N GLU A 6 13.80 -12.94 12.43
CA GLU A 6 14.28 -14.11 11.69
C GLU A 6 13.38 -15.33 11.88
N GLY A 7 12.88 -15.56 13.09
CA GLY A 7 11.95 -16.66 13.37
C GLY A 7 10.61 -16.43 12.66
N ALA A 8 10.07 -15.23 12.74
CA ALA A 8 8.85 -14.85 12.05
C ALA A 8 8.99 -14.97 10.52
N SER A 9 10.11 -14.51 9.94
CA SER A 9 10.38 -14.60 8.50
C SER A 9 10.45 -16.06 8.04
N ARG A 10 11.10 -16.95 8.82
CA ARG A 10 11.13 -18.38 8.49
C ARG A 10 9.75 -19.02 8.55
N GLU A 11 8.96 -18.73 9.60
CA GLU A 11 7.61 -19.28 9.74
C GLU A 11 6.68 -18.82 8.64
N ASP A 12 6.80 -17.58 8.19
CA ASP A 12 6.00 -17.00 7.12
C ASP A 12 6.63 -17.23 5.73
N LYS A 13 7.71 -18.00 5.65
CA LYS A 13 8.41 -18.37 4.40
C LYS A 13 8.82 -17.15 3.54
N LEU A 14 9.17 -16.05 4.18
CA LEU A 14 9.56 -14.82 3.46
C LEU A 14 10.88 -14.98 2.70
N ASP A 15 11.68 -16.00 2.99
CA ASP A 15 12.86 -16.30 2.18
C ASP A 15 12.53 -16.66 0.72
N GLU A 16 11.27 -17.05 0.46
CA GLU A 16 10.76 -17.34 -0.89
C GLU A 16 10.27 -16.07 -1.61
N PHE A 17 9.87 -15.01 -0.86
CA PHE A 17 9.26 -13.81 -1.41
C PHE A 17 10.09 -12.54 -1.19
N GLY A 18 10.81 -12.47 -0.10
CA GLY A 18 11.60 -11.31 0.25
C GLY A 18 11.93 -11.27 1.73
N ARG A 19 13.20 -11.28 2.03
CA ARG A 19 13.69 -11.29 3.42
C ARG A 19 13.57 -9.91 4.05
N ILE A 20 12.99 -9.84 5.24
CA ILE A 20 13.05 -8.63 6.07
C ILE A 20 14.47 -8.50 6.62
N LEU A 21 15.20 -7.51 6.14
CA LEU A 21 16.58 -7.25 6.55
C LEU A 21 16.66 -6.35 7.77
N GLU A 22 15.78 -5.36 7.84
CA GLU A 22 15.77 -4.34 8.89
C GLU A 22 14.31 -3.98 9.23
N LEU A 23 13.97 -4.06 10.51
CA LEU A 23 12.67 -3.65 11.03
C LEU A 23 12.82 -3.30 12.51
N GLY A 24 12.54 -2.04 12.85
CA GLY A 24 12.49 -1.54 14.22
C GLY A 24 11.18 -0.77 14.48
N PRO A 25 10.91 -0.36 15.72
CA PRO A 25 9.74 0.45 16.04
C PRO A 25 9.66 1.75 15.22
N GLU A 26 10.81 2.31 14.85
CA GLU A 26 10.94 3.51 14.02
C GLU A 26 10.48 3.30 12.57
N ASN A 27 10.40 2.06 12.10
CA ASN A 27 9.92 1.71 10.76
C ASN A 27 8.39 1.53 10.72
N MET A 28 7.75 1.36 11.89
CA MET A 28 6.31 1.22 12.02
C MET A 28 5.61 2.57 11.79
N PRO A 29 4.32 2.58 11.36
CA PRO A 29 3.57 3.81 11.12
C PRO A 29 3.61 4.80 12.29
N ALA A 30 3.42 4.33 13.52
CA ALA A 30 3.52 5.17 14.71
C ALA A 30 4.92 5.80 14.88
N GLY A 31 5.99 5.03 14.60
CA GLY A 31 7.37 5.52 14.61
C GLY A 31 7.65 6.56 13.53
N GLN A 32 7.03 6.42 12.35
CA GLN A 32 7.15 7.42 11.28
C GLN A 32 6.37 8.70 11.62
N LEU A 33 5.17 8.61 12.19
CA LEU A 33 4.41 9.75 12.67
C LEU A 33 5.17 10.54 13.74
N ALA A 34 5.85 9.85 14.67
CA ALA A 34 6.64 10.48 15.72
C ALA A 34 7.75 11.39 15.18
N LYS A 35 8.31 11.11 14.00
CA LYS A 35 9.30 11.99 13.35
C LYS A 35 8.72 13.34 12.92
N LEU A 36 7.38 13.42 12.77
CA LEU A 36 6.63 14.65 12.50
C LEU A 36 6.05 15.29 13.77
N GLY A 37 6.30 14.72 14.94
CA GLY A 37 5.68 15.12 16.20
C GLY A 37 4.21 14.71 16.30
N LEU A 38 3.75 13.76 15.47
CA LEU A 38 2.40 13.23 15.45
C LEU A 38 2.33 11.86 16.15
N THR A 39 1.13 11.50 16.53
CA THR A 39 0.78 10.19 17.13
C THR A 39 -0.33 9.53 16.33
N PRO A 40 -0.63 8.25 16.51
CA PRO A 40 -1.80 7.63 15.90
C PRO A 40 -3.12 8.37 16.20
N ALA A 41 -3.23 9.04 17.37
CA ALA A 41 -4.43 9.81 17.74
C ALA A 41 -4.65 11.08 16.91
N ASP A 42 -3.64 11.53 16.15
CA ASP A 42 -3.73 12.68 15.26
C ASP A 42 -4.19 12.29 13.84
N ILE A 43 -4.48 11.01 13.61
CA ILE A 43 -4.96 10.48 12.34
C ILE A 43 -6.47 10.34 12.38
N ASP A 44 -7.16 10.84 11.36
CA ASP A 44 -8.61 10.82 11.24
C ASP A 44 -9.14 9.74 10.28
N LEU A 45 -8.29 9.20 9.41
CA LEU A 45 -8.66 8.23 8.38
C LEU A 45 -7.46 7.38 8.01
N GLN A 46 -7.70 6.09 7.75
CA GLN A 46 -6.72 5.22 7.13
C GLN A 46 -7.23 4.66 5.80
N ILE A 47 -6.33 4.48 4.85
CA ILE A 47 -6.61 3.87 3.55
C ILE A 47 -5.76 2.61 3.43
N LEU A 48 -6.39 1.47 3.22
CA LEU A 48 -5.73 0.20 2.98
C LEU A 48 -5.80 -0.13 1.50
N THR A 49 -4.67 -0.13 0.83
CA THR A 49 -4.60 -0.41 -0.60
C THR A 49 -4.87 -1.87 -0.93
N HIS A 50 -4.36 -2.80 -0.11
CA HIS A 50 -4.59 -4.24 -0.19
C HIS A 50 -4.10 -4.95 1.08
N THR A 51 -4.32 -6.26 1.19
CA THR A 51 -4.13 -7.03 2.43
C THR A 51 -2.91 -7.94 2.44
N HIS A 52 -1.88 -7.69 1.63
CA HIS A 52 -0.64 -8.43 1.81
C HIS A 52 0.04 -8.07 3.13
N ILE A 53 0.88 -8.98 3.60
CA ILE A 53 1.46 -8.97 4.94
C ILE A 53 2.23 -7.68 5.28
N ASP A 54 2.90 -7.10 4.32
CA ASP A 54 3.70 -5.87 4.46
C ASP A 54 2.85 -4.59 4.46
N HIS A 55 1.56 -4.68 4.13
CA HIS A 55 0.63 -3.54 4.14
C HIS A 55 -0.31 -3.52 5.36
N VAL A 56 -0.42 -4.62 6.11
CA VAL A 56 -1.38 -4.74 7.21
C VAL A 56 -0.77 -4.62 8.62
N GLY A 57 0.54 -4.56 8.74
CA GLY A 57 1.24 -4.64 10.02
C GLY A 57 0.93 -3.52 11.01
N GLY A 58 0.50 -2.35 10.54
CA GLY A 58 0.18 -1.18 11.36
C GLY A 58 -1.30 -0.95 11.65
N ILE A 59 -2.20 -1.77 11.12
CA ILE A 59 -3.66 -1.52 11.20
C ILE A 59 -4.15 -1.42 12.65
N ALA A 60 -3.60 -2.21 13.55
CA ALA A 60 -4.03 -2.23 14.96
C ALA A 60 -3.82 -0.88 15.68
N ASP A 61 -2.89 -0.05 15.23
CA ASP A 61 -2.61 1.25 15.83
C ASP A 61 -3.68 2.30 15.49
N PHE A 62 -4.52 2.04 14.47
CA PHE A 62 -5.50 2.99 13.91
C PHE A 62 -6.94 2.51 13.96
N THR A 63 -7.29 1.56 14.83
CA THR A 63 -8.66 1.02 14.93
C THR A 63 -9.70 2.04 15.42
N HIS A 64 -9.26 3.18 15.90
CA HIS A 64 -10.09 4.28 16.37
C HIS A 64 -10.61 5.20 15.25
N VAL A 65 -10.11 5.05 14.01
CA VAL A 65 -10.53 5.84 12.85
C VAL A 65 -11.11 4.96 11.75
N PRO A 66 -11.98 5.49 10.87
CA PRO A 66 -12.50 4.73 9.74
C PRO A 66 -11.37 4.23 8.83
N MET A 67 -11.54 3.03 8.28
CA MET A 67 -10.66 2.45 7.26
C MET A 67 -11.37 2.41 5.91
N VAL A 68 -10.79 3.10 4.94
CA VAL A 68 -11.21 2.97 3.53
C VAL A 68 -10.51 1.78 2.91
N VAL A 69 -11.27 0.90 2.30
CA VAL A 69 -10.76 -0.33 1.68
C VAL A 69 -11.63 -0.72 0.49
N SER A 70 -11.05 -1.36 -0.53
CA SER A 70 -11.87 -1.93 -1.59
C SER A 70 -12.80 -3.02 -1.04
N LYS A 71 -14.06 -3.00 -1.46
CA LYS A 71 -15.03 -4.04 -1.10
C LYS A 71 -14.56 -5.44 -1.50
N LYS A 72 -13.87 -5.56 -2.62
CA LYS A 72 -13.32 -6.85 -3.08
C LYS A 72 -12.19 -7.33 -2.18
N GLU A 73 -11.37 -6.42 -1.67
CA GLU A 73 -10.31 -6.76 -0.72
C GLU A 73 -10.89 -7.10 0.65
N ARG A 74 -11.86 -6.30 1.12
CA ARG A 74 -12.56 -6.54 2.40
C ARG A 74 -13.30 -7.87 2.44
N ALA A 75 -13.76 -8.37 1.29
CA ALA A 75 -14.43 -9.67 1.17
C ALA A 75 -13.49 -10.88 1.25
N LEU A 76 -12.16 -10.68 1.26
CA LEU A 76 -11.20 -11.77 1.44
C LEU A 76 -11.23 -12.23 2.90
N ASP A 77 -11.25 -13.55 3.11
CA ASP A 77 -11.13 -14.13 4.46
C ASP A 77 -9.75 -13.85 5.05
N ARG A 78 -8.73 -13.78 4.20
CA ARG A 78 -7.34 -13.50 4.52
C ARG A 78 -6.57 -13.05 3.27
N PRO A 79 -5.35 -12.47 3.39
CA PRO A 79 -4.48 -12.14 2.25
C PRO A 79 -4.21 -13.35 1.36
N LEU A 80 -4.07 -13.11 0.04
CA LEU A 80 -3.91 -14.17 -0.95
C LEU A 80 -2.66 -15.04 -0.72
N TYR A 81 -1.54 -14.44 -0.32
CA TYR A 81 -0.27 -15.13 -0.10
C TYR A 81 0.08 -15.26 1.38
N TRP A 82 -0.92 -15.18 2.24
CA TRP A 82 -0.71 -15.33 3.66
C TRP A 82 -0.50 -16.78 4.04
N HIS A 83 0.61 -17.07 4.69
CA HIS A 83 0.85 -18.32 5.40
C HIS A 83 1.79 -18.03 6.58
N GLY A 84 1.56 -18.60 7.71
CA GLY A 84 2.37 -18.39 8.87
C GLY A 84 1.59 -18.27 10.16
N ARG A 85 2.30 -17.93 11.23
CA ARG A 85 1.78 -17.96 12.60
C ARG A 85 0.92 -16.77 12.99
N HIS A 86 0.99 -15.68 12.22
CA HIS A 86 0.28 -14.42 12.50
C HIS A 86 -0.73 -14.10 11.40
N PRO A 87 -1.80 -14.91 11.24
CA PRO A 87 -2.78 -14.65 10.21
C PRO A 87 -3.47 -13.31 10.48
N TYR A 88 -3.54 -12.49 9.45
CA TYR A 88 -4.30 -11.25 9.48
C TYR A 88 -5.79 -11.54 9.72
N ARG A 89 -6.41 -10.69 10.53
CA ARG A 89 -7.85 -10.68 10.75
C ARG A 89 -8.35 -9.25 10.70
N TRP A 90 -9.50 -9.06 10.09
CA TRP A 90 -10.16 -7.77 10.11
C TRP A 90 -10.50 -7.38 11.56
N PRO A 91 -10.02 -6.21 12.08
CA PRO A 91 -10.37 -5.75 13.41
C PRO A 91 -11.89 -5.57 13.54
N GLU A 92 -12.50 -6.16 14.56
CA GLU A 92 -13.96 -6.10 14.76
C GLU A 92 -14.44 -4.70 15.18
N ALA A 93 -13.61 -3.95 15.91
CA ALA A 93 -13.94 -2.61 16.38
C ALA A 93 -13.74 -1.53 15.29
N GLN A 94 -13.21 -1.90 14.13
CA GLN A 94 -12.92 -0.99 13.04
C GLN A 94 -14.19 -0.62 12.28
N GLU A 95 -14.39 0.68 12.03
CA GLU A 95 -15.34 1.15 11.02
C GLU A 95 -14.73 0.99 9.63
N TYR A 96 -15.49 0.44 8.68
CA TYR A 96 -15.04 0.23 7.29
C TYR A 96 -15.87 1.06 6.32
N ILE A 97 -15.17 1.81 5.47
CA ILE A 97 -15.73 2.49 4.30
C ILE A 97 -15.33 1.67 3.08
N GLU A 98 -16.26 0.86 2.59
CA GLU A 98 -16.01 -0.01 1.43
C GLU A 98 -16.25 0.75 0.13
N VAL A 99 -15.24 0.73 -0.77
CA VAL A 99 -15.31 1.37 -2.09
C VAL A 99 -15.27 0.32 -3.21
N GLU A 100 -16.07 0.53 -4.26
CA GLU A 100 -16.17 -0.41 -5.40
C GLU A 100 -15.59 0.15 -6.69
N ASP A 101 -15.69 1.46 -6.87
CA ASP A 101 -15.26 2.18 -8.06
C ASP A 101 -14.19 3.22 -7.73
N ASP A 102 -13.65 3.86 -8.76
CA ASP A 102 -12.81 5.04 -8.57
C ASP A 102 -13.62 6.14 -7.90
N ILE A 103 -13.02 6.79 -6.92
CA ILE A 103 -13.70 7.85 -6.16
C ILE A 103 -12.72 8.94 -5.73
N GLU A 104 -13.11 10.19 -5.94
CA GLU A 104 -12.48 11.30 -5.23
C GLU A 104 -12.96 11.25 -3.77
N LEU A 105 -12.09 10.73 -2.89
CA LEU A 105 -12.40 10.54 -1.47
C LEU A 105 -12.37 11.84 -0.70
N LEU A 106 -11.39 12.67 -1.00
CA LEU A 106 -11.21 14.02 -0.50
C LEU A 106 -10.78 14.92 -1.67
N LEU A 107 -10.96 16.22 -1.54
CA LEU A 107 -10.50 17.16 -2.57
C LEU A 107 -9.02 16.96 -2.86
N GLY A 108 -8.70 16.59 -4.10
CA GLY A 108 -7.33 16.28 -4.52
C GLY A 108 -6.80 14.91 -4.12
N LEU A 109 -7.64 14.02 -3.58
CA LEU A 109 -7.27 12.63 -3.29
C LEU A 109 -8.27 11.67 -3.94
N THR A 110 -7.86 11.00 -5.00
CA THR A 110 -8.66 10.01 -5.71
C THR A 110 -8.11 8.60 -5.47
N LEU A 111 -9.00 7.69 -5.07
CA LEU A 111 -8.73 6.26 -5.02
C LEU A 111 -9.03 5.66 -6.39
N LEU A 112 -8.10 4.88 -6.91
CA LEU A 112 -8.19 4.21 -8.21
C LEU A 112 -8.25 2.70 -7.99
N GLN A 113 -9.29 2.04 -8.48
CA GLN A 113 -9.37 0.58 -8.48
C GLN A 113 -8.40 0.03 -9.52
N THR A 114 -7.38 -0.69 -9.06
CA THR A 114 -6.29 -1.22 -9.89
C THR A 114 -6.08 -2.71 -9.63
N PRO A 115 -7.13 -3.55 -9.77
CA PRO A 115 -7.05 -4.96 -9.43
C PRO A 115 -6.06 -5.71 -10.31
N GLY A 116 -5.53 -6.81 -9.78
CA GLY A 116 -4.62 -7.71 -10.50
C GLY A 116 -3.52 -8.28 -9.62
N HIS A 117 -2.85 -7.45 -8.83
CA HIS A 117 -1.95 -7.90 -7.76
C HIS A 117 -2.76 -8.63 -6.69
N THR A 118 -3.82 -7.99 -6.20
CA THR A 118 -4.91 -8.60 -5.45
C THR A 118 -6.27 -8.27 -6.09
N PRO A 119 -7.38 -8.92 -5.67
CA PRO A 119 -8.72 -8.63 -6.19
C PRO A 119 -9.18 -7.20 -5.97
N GLY A 120 -8.77 -6.59 -4.86
CA GLY A 120 -9.19 -5.26 -4.43
C GLY A 120 -8.07 -4.25 -4.36
N GLN A 121 -6.95 -4.50 -5.04
CA GLN A 121 -5.82 -3.57 -5.11
C GLN A 121 -6.28 -2.17 -5.53
N MET A 122 -5.83 -1.16 -4.80
CA MET A 122 -6.04 0.27 -5.10
C MET A 122 -4.72 1.00 -5.23
N SER A 123 -4.73 2.03 -6.07
CA SER A 123 -3.68 3.05 -6.16
C SER A 123 -4.27 4.42 -5.81
N LEU A 124 -3.42 5.41 -5.54
CA LEU A 124 -3.86 6.73 -5.17
C LEU A 124 -3.34 7.77 -6.18
N LEU A 125 -4.22 8.69 -6.57
CA LEU A 125 -3.85 9.91 -7.27
C LEU A 125 -4.04 11.09 -6.32
N LEU A 126 -2.99 11.88 -6.14
CA LEU A 126 -3.00 13.09 -5.34
C LEU A 126 -2.75 14.30 -6.25
N ASP A 127 -3.56 15.34 -6.10
CA ASP A 127 -3.34 16.65 -6.71
C ASP A 127 -2.77 17.58 -5.64
N LEU A 128 -1.45 17.73 -5.63
CA LEU A 128 -0.73 18.51 -4.63
C LEU A 128 -0.48 19.94 -5.15
N PRO A 129 -0.67 20.98 -4.30
CA PRO A 129 -0.60 22.36 -4.75
C PRO A 129 0.71 22.81 -5.38
N GLU A 130 1.84 22.30 -4.87
CA GLU A 130 3.19 22.67 -5.33
C GLU A 130 3.82 21.60 -6.22
N THR A 131 3.60 20.33 -5.90
CA THR A 131 4.21 19.20 -6.62
C THR A 131 3.44 18.86 -7.91
N GLY A 132 2.13 19.19 -7.97
CA GLY A 132 1.24 18.75 -9.02
C GLY A 132 0.68 17.35 -8.78
N ALA A 133 0.34 16.64 -9.84
CA ALA A 133 -0.22 15.30 -9.73
C ALA A 133 0.84 14.29 -9.28
N VAL A 134 0.51 13.45 -8.30
CA VAL A 134 1.34 12.34 -7.81
C VAL A 134 0.51 11.06 -7.83
N ILE A 135 1.05 9.99 -8.38
CA ILE A 135 0.43 8.67 -8.32
C ILE A 135 1.26 7.76 -7.40
N LEU A 136 0.61 7.26 -6.33
CA LEU A 136 1.15 6.17 -5.53
C LEU A 136 0.59 4.87 -6.11
N THR A 137 1.45 4.07 -6.74
CA THR A 137 1.00 2.85 -7.42
C THR A 137 0.62 1.75 -6.44
N SER A 138 1.14 1.79 -5.22
CA SER A 138 1.15 0.62 -4.35
C SER A 138 1.68 -0.58 -5.14
N ASP A 139 1.14 -1.76 -4.97
CA ASP A 139 1.62 -2.96 -5.64
C ASP A 139 0.93 -3.25 -6.99
N THR A 140 0.23 -2.26 -7.52
CA THR A 140 -0.20 -2.33 -8.93
C THR A 140 0.99 -2.33 -9.87
N ILE A 141 2.03 -1.57 -9.48
CA ILE A 141 3.35 -1.56 -10.12
C ILE A 141 4.36 -1.45 -8.97
N SER A 142 4.95 -2.57 -8.60
CA SER A 142 5.93 -2.60 -7.52
C SER A 142 7.26 -1.99 -7.97
N ARG A 143 7.66 -2.25 -9.21
CA ARG A 143 8.92 -1.77 -9.82
C ARG A 143 8.71 -1.33 -11.26
N PRO A 144 9.53 -0.39 -11.76
CA PRO A 144 9.45 0.08 -13.14
C PRO A 144 9.61 -1.03 -14.20
N ASP A 145 10.44 -2.04 -13.94
CA ASP A 145 10.72 -3.14 -14.85
C ASP A 145 9.52 -4.08 -15.06
N GLU A 146 8.55 -4.10 -14.13
CA GLU A 146 7.30 -4.83 -14.33
C GLU A 146 6.51 -4.33 -15.54
N LEU A 147 6.70 -3.08 -15.94
CA LEU A 147 6.07 -2.49 -17.12
C LEU A 147 6.52 -3.16 -18.44
N ASP A 148 7.63 -3.90 -18.43
CA ASP A 148 8.10 -4.70 -19.53
C ASP A 148 7.38 -6.06 -19.65
N GLY A 149 6.36 -6.30 -18.80
CA GLY A 149 5.47 -7.47 -18.85
C GLY A 149 5.70 -8.49 -17.73
N HIS A 150 6.36 -8.10 -16.65
CA HIS A 150 6.73 -8.97 -15.52
C HIS A 150 5.68 -9.00 -14.42
N PHE A 151 4.46 -9.52 -14.73
CA PHE A 151 3.34 -9.66 -13.79
C PHE A 151 2.98 -11.12 -13.48
N GLU A 152 3.86 -12.08 -13.78
CA GLU A 152 3.56 -13.53 -13.72
C GLU A 152 3.15 -13.99 -12.33
N ASP A 153 3.74 -13.41 -11.29
CA ASP A 153 3.51 -13.79 -9.88
C ASP A 153 2.27 -13.11 -9.26
N TYR A 154 1.56 -12.28 -10.03
CA TYR A 154 0.38 -11.58 -9.54
C TYR A 154 -0.86 -12.50 -9.54
N TRP A 155 -1.83 -12.20 -8.68
CA TRP A 155 -3.08 -12.96 -8.61
C TRP A 155 -3.73 -13.16 -9.99
N ARG A 156 -3.75 -12.12 -10.83
CA ARG A 156 -4.22 -12.17 -12.22
C ARG A 156 -3.32 -11.33 -13.12
N PRO A 157 -2.30 -11.91 -13.72
CA PRO A 157 -1.30 -11.20 -14.52
C PRO A 157 -1.88 -10.25 -15.58
N ALA A 158 -2.78 -10.73 -16.42
CA ALA A 158 -3.38 -9.92 -17.48
C ALA A 158 -4.23 -8.74 -16.95
N MET A 159 -4.82 -8.88 -15.75
CA MET A 159 -5.56 -7.81 -15.10
C MET A 159 -4.60 -6.79 -14.49
N ALA A 160 -3.52 -7.25 -13.88
CA ALA A 160 -2.47 -6.39 -13.33
C ALA A 160 -1.82 -5.55 -14.43
N GLU A 161 -1.45 -6.16 -15.55
CA GLU A 161 -0.93 -5.45 -16.71
C GLU A 161 -1.90 -4.37 -17.24
N LYS A 162 -3.19 -4.70 -17.31
CA LYS A 162 -4.23 -3.71 -17.70
C LYS A 162 -4.31 -2.56 -16.72
N SER A 163 -4.27 -2.83 -15.41
CA SER A 163 -4.29 -1.82 -14.36
C SER A 163 -3.04 -0.94 -14.41
N ALA A 164 -1.85 -1.54 -14.58
CA ALA A 164 -0.59 -0.83 -14.71
C ALA A 164 -0.58 0.09 -15.95
N ARG A 165 -1.00 -0.40 -17.11
CA ARG A 165 -1.12 0.41 -18.34
C ARG A 165 -2.09 1.59 -18.16
N ARG A 166 -3.21 1.37 -17.48
CA ARG A 166 -4.15 2.43 -17.14
C ARG A 166 -3.53 3.50 -16.26
N LEU A 167 -2.80 3.12 -15.21
CA LEU A 167 -2.10 4.06 -14.33
C LEU A 167 -1.06 4.87 -15.09
N MET A 168 -0.26 4.24 -15.94
CA MET A 168 0.77 4.93 -16.72
C MET A 168 0.16 5.86 -17.77
N SER A 169 -0.98 5.51 -18.37
CA SER A 169 -1.72 6.44 -19.25
C SER A 169 -2.21 7.66 -18.47
N LEU A 170 -2.80 7.45 -17.31
CA LEU A 170 -3.24 8.55 -16.44
C LEU A 170 -2.05 9.41 -15.98
N ALA A 171 -0.91 8.80 -15.65
CA ALA A 171 0.31 9.52 -15.28
C ALA A 171 0.78 10.43 -16.42
N ALA A 172 0.78 9.94 -17.65
CA ALA A 172 1.15 10.73 -18.82
C ALA A 172 0.15 11.87 -19.10
N GLU A 173 -1.17 11.61 -18.98
CA GLU A 173 -2.22 12.61 -19.18
C GLU A 173 -2.17 13.74 -18.14
N ARG A 174 -1.74 13.44 -16.92
CA ARG A 174 -1.71 14.37 -15.78
C ARG A 174 -0.31 14.97 -15.54
N ASP A 175 0.70 14.58 -16.33
CA ASP A 175 2.12 14.88 -16.04
C ASP A 175 2.50 14.53 -14.59
N ALA A 176 2.03 13.36 -14.13
CA ALA A 176 2.09 12.98 -12.74
C ALA A 176 3.45 12.38 -12.37
N PHE A 177 3.94 12.74 -11.19
CA PHE A 177 5.07 12.06 -10.56
C PHE A 177 4.60 10.69 -10.04
N VAL A 178 5.20 9.61 -10.54
CA VAL A 178 4.85 8.23 -10.16
C VAL A 178 5.78 7.73 -9.06
N ILE A 179 5.20 7.25 -7.97
CA ILE A 179 5.90 6.57 -6.88
C ILE A 179 5.50 5.09 -6.90
N PHE A 180 6.50 4.23 -7.16
CA PHE A 180 6.34 2.78 -7.23
C PHE A 180 6.34 2.15 -5.82
N GLY A 181 5.63 1.01 -5.67
CA GLY A 181 5.44 0.37 -4.36
C GLY A 181 6.74 -0.12 -3.72
N HIS A 182 7.58 -0.80 -4.48
CA HIS A 182 8.78 -1.48 -3.98
C HIS A 182 10.03 -1.25 -4.83
N SER A 183 10.23 -0.04 -5.37
CA SER A 183 11.40 0.27 -6.21
C SER A 183 12.62 0.66 -5.37
N PRO A 184 13.62 -0.21 -5.22
CA PRO A 184 14.86 0.13 -4.52
C PRO A 184 15.67 1.18 -5.28
N GLU A 185 15.52 1.28 -6.60
CA GLU A 185 16.19 2.25 -7.44
C GLU A 185 15.60 3.66 -7.23
N GLN A 186 14.27 3.74 -7.07
CA GLN A 186 13.60 5.03 -6.83
C GLN A 186 13.73 5.48 -5.37
N TRP A 187 13.73 4.56 -4.42
CA TRP A 187 13.71 4.86 -2.99
C TRP A 187 14.73 5.92 -2.53
N PRO A 188 16.01 5.91 -2.97
CA PRO A 188 16.99 6.92 -2.57
C PRO A 188 16.66 8.34 -3.05
N THR A 189 15.86 8.48 -4.10
CA THR A 189 15.52 9.77 -4.72
C THR A 189 14.26 10.41 -4.14
N LEU A 190 13.46 9.64 -3.39
CA LEU A 190 12.22 10.13 -2.80
C LEU A 190 12.50 10.99 -1.56
N ARG A 191 11.66 12.01 -1.35
CA ARG A 191 11.59 12.74 -0.08
C ARG A 191 11.04 11.81 0.98
N LYS A 192 11.65 11.80 2.15
CA LYS A 192 11.26 10.99 3.30
C LYS A 192 11.10 11.88 4.51
N VAL A 193 10.22 11.47 5.41
CA VAL A 193 9.98 12.15 6.68
C VAL A 193 11.31 12.61 7.33
N PRO A 194 11.45 13.91 7.70
CA PRO A 194 10.41 14.94 7.79
C PRO A 194 10.13 15.72 6.49
N GLU A 195 10.81 15.42 5.38
CA GLU A 195 10.52 16.03 4.08
C GLU A 195 9.21 15.48 3.51
N TYR A 196 8.53 16.26 2.69
CA TYR A 196 7.24 15.91 2.10
C TYR A 196 7.07 16.50 0.70
N TYR A 197 6.05 16.04 0.00
CA TYR A 197 5.54 16.59 -1.25
C TYR A 197 4.28 17.42 -0.93
N ALA A 198 4.20 18.67 -1.41
CA ALA A 198 3.11 19.60 -1.14
C ALA A 198 2.37 20.01 -2.40
#